data_be97b838db8f370096f02deca09a558e
#
_entry.id   be97b838db8f370096f02deca09a558e
#
_cell.length_a   1.000
_cell.length_b   1.000
_cell.length_c   1.000
_cell.angle_alpha   90.00
_cell.angle_beta   90.00
_cell.angle_gamma   90.00
#
_symmetry.space_group_name_H-M   'P 1'
#
loop_
_entity.id
_entity.type
_entity.pdbx_description
1 polymer ?
#
loop_
_entity_poly.entity_id
_entity_poly.type
_entity_poly.pdbx_seq_one_letter_code
_entity_poly.pdbx_strand_id
1 'polypeptide(L)'
;MSFRSHMPVLFRHCDPAGIIFYPRYFEMLNDVVESFFAEVANYPFSEIHPENGVPTADLQAQFQAPSWHGEMLEIIFSLSRLGGSSATTRFVVSCQGKPRMTAQSVLVHVGSNRKSTPWPSHVRFALESLLEES
;
A
#
# COMPACT_ATOMS: atom_id res chain seq x y z
N MET A 1 15.35 -1.40 -0.22
CA MET A 1 14.54 -2.64 -0.30
C MET A 1 13.09 -2.28 -0.53
N SER A 2 12.31 -3.19 -1.06
CA SER A 2 10.87 -2.97 -1.30
C SER A 2 10.10 -4.22 -0.87
N PHE A 3 8.81 -4.05 -0.68
CA PHE A 3 7.90 -5.15 -0.33
C PHE A 3 7.12 -5.52 -1.59
N ARG A 4 7.20 -6.78 -2.01
CA ARG A 4 6.55 -7.27 -3.23
C ARG A 4 5.37 -8.17 -2.90
N SER A 5 4.27 -7.97 -3.61
CA SER A 5 3.08 -8.82 -3.52
C SER A 5 2.66 -9.24 -4.91
N HIS A 6 2.12 -10.45 -5.01
CA HIS A 6 1.50 -10.93 -6.23
C HIS A 6 0.01 -11.14 -5.95
N MET A 7 -0.84 -10.52 -6.74
CA MET A 7 -2.28 -10.56 -6.52
C MET A 7 -3.01 -10.87 -7.83
N PRO A 8 -3.87 -11.90 -7.83
CA PRO A 8 -4.65 -12.20 -9.02
C PRO A 8 -5.75 -11.17 -9.21
N VAL A 9 -6.06 -10.86 -10.46
CA VAL A 9 -7.23 -10.06 -10.80
C VAL A 9 -8.44 -11.00 -10.77
N LEU A 10 -9.24 -10.87 -9.73
CA LEU A 10 -10.41 -11.72 -9.51
C LEU A 10 -11.67 -11.10 -10.15
N PHE A 11 -12.69 -11.93 -10.34
CA PHE A 11 -13.97 -11.46 -10.88
C PHE A 11 -14.53 -10.26 -10.11
N ARG A 12 -14.43 -10.28 -8.78
CA ARG A 12 -14.92 -9.20 -7.92
C ARG A 12 -14.21 -7.87 -8.13
N HIS A 13 -13.04 -7.88 -8.76
CA HIS A 13 -12.28 -6.66 -9.05
C HIS A 13 -12.73 -5.99 -10.34
N CYS A 14 -13.47 -6.69 -11.19
CA CYS A 14 -13.71 -6.29 -12.55
C CYS A 14 -15.08 -5.66 -12.77
N ASP A 15 -15.16 -4.79 -13.78
CA ASP A 15 -16.43 -4.27 -14.33
C ASP A 15 -16.91 -5.20 -15.46
N PRO A 16 -18.09 -4.89 -16.08
CA PRO A 16 -18.59 -5.75 -17.16
C PRO A 16 -17.68 -5.87 -18.39
N ALA A 17 -16.71 -4.96 -18.56
CA ALA A 17 -15.75 -5.05 -19.65
C ALA A 17 -14.65 -6.07 -19.39
N GLY A 18 -14.58 -6.64 -18.18
CA GLY A 18 -13.57 -7.62 -17.83
C GLY A 18 -12.23 -7.04 -17.37
N ILE A 19 -12.18 -5.74 -17.13
CA ILE A 19 -10.98 -5.08 -16.61
C ILE A 19 -11.25 -4.59 -15.20
N ILE A 20 -10.18 -4.33 -14.46
CA ILE A 20 -10.32 -3.81 -13.08
C ILE A 20 -11.09 -2.49 -13.10
N PHE A 21 -12.15 -2.44 -12.29
CA PHE A 21 -12.84 -1.19 -11.97
C PHE A 21 -11.92 -0.39 -11.05
N TYR A 22 -11.56 0.84 -11.45
CA TYR A 22 -10.41 1.54 -10.88
C TYR A 22 -10.41 1.65 -9.34
N PRO A 23 -11.54 1.81 -8.62
CA PRO A 23 -11.48 1.86 -7.16
C PRO A 23 -10.98 0.56 -6.52
N ARG A 24 -11.10 -0.56 -7.22
CA ARG A 24 -10.62 -1.86 -6.72
C ARG A 24 -9.10 -1.91 -6.61
N TYR A 25 -8.38 -1.14 -7.43
CA TYR A 25 -6.93 -1.00 -7.28
C TYR A 25 -6.59 -0.51 -5.88
N PHE A 26 -7.33 0.47 -5.37
CA PHE A 26 -7.04 1.06 -4.06
C PHE A 26 -7.28 0.08 -2.92
N GLU A 27 -8.25 -0.79 -3.05
CA GLU A 27 -8.45 -1.90 -2.10
C GLU A 27 -7.25 -2.86 -2.15
N MET A 28 -6.76 -3.18 -3.34
CA MET A 28 -5.60 -4.06 -3.51
C MET A 28 -4.34 -3.43 -2.91
N LEU A 29 -4.13 -2.13 -3.13
CA LEU A 29 -3.00 -1.42 -2.53
C LEU A 29 -3.11 -1.40 -1.01
N ASN A 30 -4.30 -1.23 -0.47
CA ASN A 30 -4.53 -1.28 0.97
C ASN A 30 -4.21 -2.66 1.53
N ASP A 31 -4.57 -3.73 0.81
CA ASP A 31 -4.23 -5.09 1.22
C ASP A 31 -2.72 -5.29 1.32
N VAL A 32 -1.96 -4.69 0.39
CA VAL A 32 -0.49 -4.75 0.41
C VAL A 32 0.06 -4.02 1.63
N VAL A 33 -0.48 -2.85 1.94
CA VAL A 33 -0.09 -2.08 3.14
C VAL A 33 -0.36 -2.89 4.41
N GLU A 34 -1.55 -3.45 4.50
CA GLU A 34 -1.93 -4.26 5.67
C GLU A 34 -1.00 -5.46 5.83
N SER A 35 -0.67 -6.14 4.73
CA SER A 35 0.26 -7.28 4.74
C SER A 35 1.64 -6.87 5.22
N PHE A 36 2.15 -5.74 4.75
CA PHE A 36 3.45 -5.23 5.19
C PHE A 36 3.45 -4.98 6.71
N PHE A 37 2.44 -4.29 7.20
CA PHE A 37 2.38 -3.98 8.63
C PHE A 37 2.26 -5.25 9.48
N ALA A 38 1.52 -6.26 9.01
CA ALA A 38 1.39 -7.52 9.73
C ALA A 38 2.65 -8.37 9.67
N GLU A 39 3.24 -8.52 8.48
CA GLU A 39 4.29 -9.51 8.24
C GLU A 39 5.69 -8.98 8.52
N VAL A 40 5.95 -7.70 8.22
CA VAL A 40 7.29 -7.13 8.32
C VAL A 40 7.42 -6.21 9.54
N ALA A 41 6.45 -5.34 9.75
CA ALA A 41 6.51 -4.37 10.85
C ALA A 41 6.04 -4.94 12.18
N ASN A 42 5.47 -6.14 12.19
CA ASN A 42 4.89 -6.76 13.38
C ASN A 42 3.92 -5.79 14.10
N TYR A 43 3.02 -5.20 13.30
CA TYR A 43 2.08 -4.19 13.77
C TYR A 43 0.73 -4.40 13.07
N PRO A 44 0.10 -5.58 13.25
CA PRO A 44 -1.09 -5.94 12.49
C PRO A 44 -2.28 -5.06 12.87
N PHE A 45 -3.03 -4.61 11.86
CA PHE A 45 -4.17 -3.73 12.05
C PHE A 45 -5.23 -4.35 12.97
N SER A 46 -5.39 -5.68 12.95
CA SER A 46 -6.33 -6.37 13.82
C SER A 46 -5.99 -6.24 15.31
N GLU A 47 -4.74 -5.95 15.64
CA GLU A 47 -4.30 -5.81 17.04
C GLU A 47 -4.21 -4.35 17.48
N ILE A 48 -3.93 -3.42 16.57
CA ILE A 48 -3.72 -2.01 16.93
C ILE A 48 -5.03 -1.21 16.98
N HIS A 49 -6.03 -1.62 16.19
CA HIS A 49 -7.35 -0.96 16.23
C HIS A 49 -8.15 -1.48 17.43
N PRO A 50 -8.99 -0.62 18.03
CA PRO A 50 -9.28 0.76 17.64
C PRO A 50 -8.35 1.81 18.25
N GLU A 51 -7.37 1.40 19.09
CA GLU A 51 -6.52 2.33 19.83
C GLU A 51 -5.65 3.19 18.91
N ASN A 52 -5.02 2.56 17.91
CA ASN A 52 -4.16 3.21 16.96
C ASN A 52 -4.64 2.93 15.54
N GLY A 53 -4.07 3.65 14.57
CA GLY A 53 -4.41 3.44 13.18
C GLY A 53 -3.37 4.05 12.24
N VAL A 54 -3.50 3.71 10.97
CA VAL A 54 -2.62 4.20 9.90
C VAL A 54 -3.50 4.66 8.73
N PRO A 55 -4.30 5.72 8.93
CA PRO A 55 -5.14 6.23 7.83
C PRO A 55 -4.32 6.81 6.69
N THR A 56 -4.91 6.81 5.50
CA THR A 56 -4.36 7.45 4.32
C THR A 56 -4.83 8.91 4.27
N ALA A 57 -3.88 9.84 4.25
CA ALA A 57 -4.18 11.26 4.24
C ALA A 57 -4.19 11.86 2.83
N ASP A 58 -3.48 11.23 1.89
CA ASP A 58 -3.40 11.68 0.51
C ASP A 58 -3.19 10.47 -0.39
N LEU A 59 -3.73 10.53 -1.61
CA LEU A 59 -3.60 9.44 -2.57
C LEU A 59 -3.61 10.02 -3.97
N GLN A 60 -2.58 9.67 -4.75
CA GLN A 60 -2.48 10.05 -6.16
C GLN A 60 -2.20 8.80 -6.97
N ALA A 61 -2.79 8.69 -8.14
CA ALA A 61 -2.61 7.52 -8.98
C ALA A 61 -2.59 7.90 -10.45
N GLN A 62 -1.83 7.14 -11.24
CA GLN A 62 -1.81 7.23 -12.70
C GLN A 62 -2.04 5.83 -13.27
N PHE A 63 -2.97 5.73 -14.20
CA PHE A 63 -3.32 4.47 -14.85
C PHE A 63 -2.70 4.44 -16.24
N GLN A 64 -1.88 3.41 -16.51
CA GLN A 64 -1.14 3.31 -17.77
C GLN A 64 -1.77 2.33 -18.74
N ALA A 65 -2.38 1.25 -18.25
CA ALA A 65 -3.02 0.24 -19.08
C ALA A 65 -4.03 -0.55 -18.25
N PRO A 66 -5.07 -1.10 -18.89
CA PRO A 66 -6.05 -1.90 -18.17
C PRO A 66 -5.45 -3.24 -17.70
N SER A 67 -5.98 -3.74 -16.61
CA SER A 67 -5.66 -5.08 -16.10
C SER A 67 -6.88 -5.96 -16.23
N TRP A 68 -6.67 -7.18 -16.74
CA TRP A 68 -7.74 -8.08 -17.15
C TRP A 68 -7.98 -9.16 -16.13
N HIS A 69 -9.23 -9.62 -16.04
CA HIS A 69 -9.59 -10.75 -15.20
C HIS A 69 -8.68 -11.96 -15.48
N GLY A 70 -8.16 -12.56 -14.44
CA GLY A 70 -7.29 -13.72 -14.54
C GLY A 70 -5.80 -13.42 -14.60
N GLU A 71 -5.42 -12.16 -14.77
CA GLU A 71 -4.01 -11.79 -14.75
C GLU A 71 -3.44 -11.80 -13.34
N MET A 72 -2.14 -12.06 -13.23
CA MET A 72 -1.44 -11.97 -11.95
C MET A 72 -0.64 -10.67 -11.92
N LEU A 73 -0.99 -9.78 -11.00
CA LEU A 73 -0.29 -8.50 -10.87
C LEU A 73 0.85 -8.62 -9.87
N GLU A 74 1.95 -7.95 -10.17
CA GLU A 74 3.02 -7.69 -9.20
C GLU A 74 2.85 -6.27 -8.68
N ILE A 75 2.81 -6.12 -7.35
CA ILE A 75 2.70 -4.82 -6.70
C ILE A 75 3.95 -4.63 -5.86
N ILE A 76 4.70 -3.58 -6.17
CA ILE A 76 5.92 -3.22 -5.43
C ILE A 76 5.61 -2.00 -4.57
N PHE A 77 5.80 -2.16 -3.27
CA PHE A 77 5.54 -1.14 -2.26
C PHE A 77 6.87 -0.67 -1.66
N SER A 78 7.10 0.63 -1.70
CA SER A 78 8.29 1.26 -1.14
C SER A 78 7.93 2.61 -0.55
N LEU A 79 8.88 3.25 0.11
CA LEU A 79 8.71 4.60 0.65
C LEU A 79 9.66 5.55 -0.06
N SER A 80 9.17 6.74 -0.40
CA SER A 80 10.01 7.84 -0.87
C SER A 80 10.41 8.75 0.27
N ARG A 81 9.66 8.75 1.38
CA ARG A 81 9.94 9.61 2.53
C ARG A 81 9.35 9.01 3.79
N LEU A 82 10.07 9.18 4.91
CA LEU A 82 9.60 8.75 6.22
C LEU A 82 9.70 9.92 7.21
N GLY A 83 8.56 10.35 7.73
CA GLY A 83 8.48 11.38 8.76
C GLY A 83 8.36 10.78 10.16
N GLY A 84 8.21 11.64 11.15
CA GLY A 84 8.05 11.20 12.55
C GLY A 84 6.79 10.40 12.79
N SER A 85 5.69 10.78 12.13
CA SER A 85 4.40 10.12 12.25
C SER A 85 3.75 9.88 10.89
N SER A 86 4.49 10.05 9.80
CA SER A 86 3.96 9.89 8.45
C SER A 86 4.93 9.11 7.57
N ALA A 87 4.43 8.60 6.45
CA ALA A 87 5.23 7.92 5.45
C ALA A 87 4.64 8.22 4.08
N THR A 88 5.48 8.65 3.15
CA THR A 88 5.08 8.82 1.76
C THR A 88 5.43 7.53 1.02
N THR A 89 4.40 6.84 0.55
CA THR A 89 4.54 5.53 -0.07
C THR A 89 4.58 5.65 -1.59
N ARG A 90 5.10 4.61 -2.21
CA ARG A 90 5.08 4.46 -3.66
C ARG A 90 4.66 3.04 -4.01
N PHE A 91 3.75 2.92 -4.97
CA PHE A 91 3.29 1.64 -5.51
C PHE A 91 3.56 1.58 -7.00
N VAL A 92 4.08 0.46 -7.46
CA VAL A 92 4.23 0.18 -8.89
C VAL A 92 3.54 -1.14 -9.17
N VAL A 93 2.51 -1.09 -10.00
CA VAL A 93 1.72 -2.27 -10.38
C VAL A 93 2.06 -2.64 -11.82
N SER A 94 2.47 -3.89 -12.02
CA SER A 94 2.82 -4.40 -13.35
C SER A 94 2.29 -5.82 -13.53
N CYS A 95 2.24 -6.25 -14.78
CA CYS A 95 1.93 -7.62 -15.14
C CYS A 95 2.92 -8.07 -16.21
N GLN A 96 3.69 -9.11 -15.91
CA GLN A 96 4.73 -9.61 -16.82
C GLN A 96 5.66 -8.48 -17.30
N GLY A 97 6.05 -7.61 -16.37
CA GLY A 97 6.94 -6.48 -16.64
C GLY A 97 6.29 -5.28 -17.30
N LYS A 98 5.01 -5.35 -17.65
CA LYS A 98 4.31 -4.24 -18.31
C LYS A 98 3.61 -3.37 -17.28
N PRO A 99 3.87 -2.05 -17.28
CA PRO A 99 3.27 -1.15 -16.29
C PRO A 99 1.76 -1.04 -16.45
N ARG A 100 1.06 -1.09 -15.33
CA ARG A 100 -0.39 -1.00 -15.30
C ARG A 100 -0.87 0.25 -14.56
N MET A 101 -0.30 0.55 -13.40
CA MET A 101 -0.60 1.77 -12.68
C MET A 101 0.54 2.08 -11.71
N THR A 102 0.67 3.36 -11.36
CA THR A 102 1.53 3.81 -10.27
C THR A 102 0.70 4.64 -9.32
N ALA A 103 1.07 4.62 -8.05
CA ALA A 103 0.39 5.42 -7.04
C ALA A 103 1.38 5.91 -5.99
N GLN A 104 0.99 6.99 -5.34
CA GLN A 104 1.69 7.55 -4.19
C GLN A 104 0.66 7.87 -3.14
N SER A 105 0.95 7.54 -1.89
CA SER A 105 0.05 7.90 -0.80
C SER A 105 0.85 8.45 0.38
N VAL A 106 0.16 9.17 1.26
CA VAL A 106 0.72 9.58 2.55
C VAL A 106 -0.07 8.85 3.63
N LEU A 107 0.63 8.02 4.38
CA LEU A 107 0.07 7.34 5.55
C LEU A 107 0.45 8.13 6.78
N VAL A 108 -0.47 8.24 7.74
CA VAL A 108 -0.23 8.93 9.00
C VAL A 108 -0.52 7.96 10.15
N HIS A 109 0.42 7.84 11.09
CA HIS A 109 0.18 7.07 12.30
C HIS A 109 -0.57 7.94 13.29
N VAL A 110 -1.68 7.42 13.80
CA VAL A 110 -2.52 8.12 14.77
C VAL A 110 -2.70 7.27 16.02
N GLY A 111 -2.84 7.97 17.17
CA GLY A 111 -3.12 7.32 18.44
C GLY A 111 -4.62 7.31 18.76
N SER A 112 -4.94 6.92 20.00
CA SER A 112 -6.32 6.80 20.48
C SER A 112 -7.10 8.12 20.42
N ASN A 113 -6.42 9.25 20.46
CA ASN A 113 -7.02 10.57 20.33
C ASN A 113 -7.23 11.01 18.88
N ARG A 114 -6.91 10.15 17.93
CA ARG A 114 -6.95 10.38 16.46
C ARG A 114 -6.04 11.50 15.99
N LYS A 115 -5.03 11.83 16.79
CA LYS A 115 -3.99 12.78 16.40
C LYS A 115 -2.74 12.04 15.96
N SER A 116 -1.94 12.69 15.11
CA SER A 116 -0.68 12.13 14.66
C SER A 116 0.20 11.77 15.86
N THR A 117 0.78 10.60 15.81
CA THR A 117 1.57 10.01 16.90
C THR A 117 2.82 9.40 16.30
N PRO A 118 3.99 9.57 16.90
CA PRO A 118 5.22 9.00 16.36
C PRO A 118 5.10 7.50 16.13
N TRP A 119 5.72 7.03 15.06
CA TRP A 119 5.81 5.59 14.78
C TRP A 119 6.46 4.87 15.97
N PRO A 120 5.92 3.74 16.42
CA PRO A 120 6.65 2.89 17.37
C PRO A 120 8.02 2.53 16.80
N SER A 121 9.03 2.41 17.67
CA SER A 121 10.42 2.21 17.22
C SER A 121 10.60 1.02 16.28
N HIS A 122 9.96 -0.12 16.59
CA HIS A 122 10.07 -1.31 15.75
C HIS A 122 9.38 -1.14 14.39
N VAL A 123 8.30 -0.36 14.35
CA VAL A 123 7.58 -0.05 13.10
C VAL A 123 8.44 0.89 12.26
N ARG A 124 9.01 1.92 12.89
CA ARG A 124 9.90 2.84 12.20
C ARG A 124 11.08 2.11 11.57
N PHE A 125 11.67 1.17 12.29
CA PHE A 125 12.78 0.35 11.79
C PHE A 125 12.36 -0.41 10.52
N ALA A 126 11.18 -1.03 10.55
CA ALA A 126 10.65 -1.75 9.39
C ALA A 126 10.39 -0.81 8.20
N LEU A 127 9.80 0.36 8.46
CA LEU A 127 9.53 1.35 7.42
C LEU A 127 10.81 1.88 6.79
N GLU A 128 11.86 2.07 7.58
CA GLU A 128 13.16 2.52 7.06
C GLU A 128 13.71 1.56 6.01
N SER A 129 13.45 0.26 6.14
CA SER A 129 13.90 -0.73 5.17
C SER A 129 13.26 -0.55 3.78
N LEU A 130 12.12 0.15 3.71
CA LEU A 130 11.41 0.41 2.45
C LEU A 130 11.83 1.72 1.78
N LEU A 131 12.66 2.53 2.43
CA LEU A 131 13.08 3.80 1.84
C LEU A 131 13.87 3.55 0.57
N GLU A 132 13.50 4.28 -0.48
CA GLU A 132 14.19 4.24 -1.76
C GLU A 132 15.56 4.88 -1.62
N GLU A 133 16.55 4.30 -2.29
CA GLU A 133 17.87 4.89 -2.36
C GLU A 133 17.81 6.10 -3.31
N SER A 134 18.39 7.18 -2.86
CA SER A 134 18.46 8.42 -3.66
C SER A 134 19.57 8.35 -4.72
#